data_26915dc890831c746746a4b464d5c687
#
_entry.id   26915dc890831c746746a4b464d5c687
#
_cell.length_a   1.000
_cell.length_b   1.000
_cell.length_c   1.000
_cell.angle_alpha   90.00
_cell.angle_beta   90.00
_cell.angle_gamma   90.00
#
_symmetry.space_group_name_H-M   'P 1'
#
loop_
_entity.id
_entity.type
_entity.pdbx_description
1 polymer ?
#
loop_
_entity_poly.entity_id
_entity_poly.type
_entity_poly.pdbx_seq_one_letter_code
_entity_poly.pdbx_strand_id
1 'polypeptide(L)'
;YSKAKPLFLKAAKKDYSPAQFMFGYMLQAGEGAEKPDSFKALIWASIALKNGQKEARDLVNITKLLLEDAEVVEAGKAVNLCLKTNFSNCPA
;
A
#
# COMPACT_ATOMS: atom_id res chain seq x y z
N TYR A 1 -6.60 15.09 5.59
CA TYR A 1 -6.19 13.83 4.94
C TYR A 1 -6.78 13.66 3.55
N SER A 2 -7.99 14.15 3.33
CA SER A 2 -8.62 14.03 2.01
C SER A 2 -7.84 14.75 0.91
N LYS A 3 -7.07 15.78 1.25
CA LYS A 3 -6.20 16.49 0.30
C LYS A 3 -4.81 15.85 0.20
N ALA A 4 -4.29 15.32 1.32
CA ALA A 4 -2.97 14.72 1.36
C ALA A 4 -2.92 13.37 0.66
N LYS A 5 -3.98 12.57 0.77
CA LYS A 5 -4.03 11.23 0.21
C LYS A 5 -3.79 11.19 -1.30
N PRO A 6 -4.44 12.03 -2.13
CA PRO A 6 -4.15 12.04 -3.57
C PRO A 6 -2.72 12.46 -3.89
N LEU A 7 -2.13 13.37 -3.09
CA LEU A 7 -0.75 13.80 -3.31
C LEU A 7 0.23 12.66 -3.01
N PHE A 8 0.01 11.92 -1.94
CA PHE A 8 0.83 10.75 -1.62
C PHE A 8 0.69 9.66 -2.68
N LEU A 9 -0.52 9.43 -3.18
CA LEU A 9 -0.73 8.47 -4.25
C LEU A 9 0.03 8.85 -5.52
N LYS A 10 -0.01 10.13 -5.90
CA LYS A 10 0.70 10.61 -7.07
C LYS A 10 2.21 10.39 -6.92
N ALA A 11 2.78 10.72 -5.77
CA ALA A 11 4.20 10.50 -5.50
C ALA A 11 4.53 9.01 -5.42
N ALA A 12 3.63 8.19 -4.83
CA ALA A 12 3.81 6.75 -4.74
C ALA A 12 3.89 6.10 -6.12
N LYS A 13 3.07 6.55 -7.06
CA LYS A 13 3.08 6.05 -8.44
C LYS A 13 4.33 6.46 -9.21
N LYS A 14 5.09 7.43 -8.70
CA LYS A 14 6.38 7.84 -9.26
C LYS A 14 7.54 7.11 -8.60
N ASP A 15 7.26 6.00 -7.93
CA ASP A 15 8.26 5.13 -7.29
C ASP A 15 8.96 5.76 -6.09
N TYR A 16 8.31 6.72 -5.42
CA TYR A 16 8.86 7.35 -4.22
C TYR A 16 8.46 6.54 -2.99
N SER A 17 9.39 5.79 -2.41
CA SER A 17 9.10 4.82 -1.36
C SER A 17 8.52 5.42 -0.07
N PRO A 18 8.96 6.59 0.42
CA PRO A 18 8.30 7.18 1.60
C PRO A 18 6.82 7.48 1.34
N ALA A 19 6.47 7.93 0.14
CA ALA A 19 5.07 8.20 -0.21
C ALA A 19 4.26 6.91 -0.30
N GLN A 20 4.86 5.84 -0.81
CA GLN A 20 4.21 4.52 -0.87
C GLN A 20 3.89 4.02 0.54
N PHE A 21 4.83 4.16 1.47
CA PHE A 21 4.64 3.81 2.87
C PHE A 21 3.53 4.66 3.50
N MET A 22 3.58 5.97 3.33
CA MET A 22 2.58 6.87 3.90
C MET A 22 1.19 6.61 3.34
N PHE A 23 1.10 6.36 2.04
CA PHE A 23 -0.18 6.04 1.42
C PHE A 23 -0.76 4.74 1.99
N GLY A 24 0.08 3.70 2.13
CA GLY A 24 -0.33 2.45 2.77
C GLY A 24 -0.77 2.65 4.20
N TYR A 25 -0.04 3.47 4.97
CA TYR A 25 -0.40 3.79 6.34
C TYR A 25 -1.77 4.47 6.41
N MET A 26 -2.01 5.43 5.54
CA MET A 26 -3.30 6.15 5.50
C MET A 26 -4.45 5.20 5.17
N LEU A 27 -4.24 4.25 4.27
CA LEU A 27 -5.24 3.25 3.96
C LEU A 27 -5.55 2.37 5.17
N GLN A 28 -4.53 1.94 5.90
CA GLN A 28 -4.72 1.11 7.10
C GLN A 28 -5.37 1.89 8.22
N ALA A 29 -5.05 3.16 8.37
CA ALA A 29 -5.66 4.01 9.40
C ALA A 29 -7.10 4.41 9.06
N GLY A 30 -7.52 4.21 7.81
CA GLY A 30 -8.86 4.62 7.36
C GLY A 30 -9.02 6.11 7.19
N GLU A 31 -7.92 6.85 7.11
CA GLU A 31 -7.97 8.30 6.96
C GLU A 31 -8.54 8.70 5.60
N GLY A 32 -9.57 9.53 5.63
CA GLY A 32 -10.28 9.93 4.41
C GLY A 32 -11.26 8.89 3.91
N ALA A 33 -11.51 7.81 4.68
CA ALA A 33 -12.45 6.74 4.35
C ALA A 33 -13.20 6.33 5.62
N GLU A 34 -14.31 5.63 5.47
CA GLU A 34 -15.13 5.21 6.61
C GLU A 34 -14.46 4.11 7.44
N LYS A 35 -13.61 3.30 6.84
CA LYS A 35 -12.98 2.18 7.51
C LYS A 35 -11.61 1.89 6.91
N PRO A 36 -10.72 1.21 7.67
CA PRO A 36 -9.43 0.81 7.14
C PRO A 36 -9.56 -0.12 5.93
N ASP A 37 -8.61 -0.02 5.03
CA ASP A 37 -8.49 -0.91 3.87
C ASP A 37 -7.18 -1.67 3.98
N SER A 38 -7.20 -2.75 4.75
CA SER A 38 -6.00 -3.55 5.00
C SER A 38 -5.46 -4.22 3.74
N PHE A 39 -6.33 -4.57 2.79
CA PHE A 39 -5.91 -5.19 1.54
C PHE A 39 -5.05 -4.25 0.71
N LYS A 40 -5.54 -3.06 0.44
CA LYS A 40 -4.77 -2.04 -0.31
C LYS A 40 -3.56 -1.56 0.48
N ALA A 41 -3.69 -1.45 1.80
CA ALA A 41 -2.58 -1.06 2.67
C ALA A 41 -1.43 -2.07 2.57
N LEU A 42 -1.74 -3.38 2.55
CA LEU A 42 -0.73 -4.41 2.39
C LEU A 42 -0.03 -4.28 1.04
N ILE A 43 -0.77 -3.99 -0.02
CA ILE A 43 -0.19 -3.84 -1.36
C ILE A 43 0.83 -2.69 -1.37
N TRP A 44 0.43 -1.50 -0.91
CA TRP A 44 1.32 -0.35 -0.93
C TRP A 44 2.48 -0.47 0.05
N ALA A 45 2.24 -1.04 1.23
CA ALA A 45 3.31 -1.29 2.20
C ALA A 45 4.33 -2.29 1.65
N SER A 46 3.87 -3.33 0.95
CA SER A 46 4.76 -4.31 0.32
C SER A 46 5.61 -3.68 -0.77
N ILE A 47 5.01 -2.80 -1.57
CA ILE A 47 5.74 -2.08 -2.63
C ILE A 47 6.81 -1.19 -1.98
N ALA A 48 6.46 -0.45 -0.93
CA ALA A 48 7.39 0.42 -0.22
C ALA A 48 8.56 -0.39 0.36
N LEU A 49 8.26 -1.53 0.97
CA LEU A 49 9.28 -2.39 1.56
C LEU A 49 10.25 -2.90 0.50
N LYS A 50 9.74 -3.36 -0.65
CA LYS A 50 10.57 -3.80 -1.77
C LYS A 50 11.43 -2.67 -2.31
N ASN A 51 10.95 -1.44 -2.20
CA ASN A 51 11.66 -0.25 -2.69
C ASN A 51 12.60 0.35 -1.64
N GLY A 52 12.88 -0.40 -0.57
CA GLY A 52 13.87 -0.02 0.43
C GLY A 52 13.36 0.74 1.64
N GLN A 53 12.04 0.93 1.76
CA GLN A 53 11.43 1.63 2.89
C GLN A 53 11.23 0.63 4.05
N LYS A 54 12.22 0.50 4.90
CA LYS A 54 12.22 -0.51 5.97
C LYS A 54 11.10 -0.33 6.99
N GLU A 55 10.66 0.89 7.22
CA GLU A 55 9.57 1.20 8.13
C GLU A 55 8.25 0.55 7.71
N ALA A 56 8.12 0.20 6.44
CA ALA A 56 6.92 -0.46 5.94
C ALA A 56 6.78 -1.90 6.42
N ARG A 57 7.84 -2.50 6.96
CA ARG A 57 7.81 -3.90 7.42
C ARG A 57 6.73 -4.13 8.49
N ASP A 58 6.66 -3.24 9.48
CA ASP A 58 5.67 -3.38 10.55
C ASP A 58 4.25 -3.27 9.99
N LEU A 59 4.03 -2.36 9.06
CA LEU A 59 2.74 -2.19 8.42
C LEU A 59 2.36 -3.44 7.60
N VAL A 60 3.33 -4.02 6.89
CA VAL A 60 3.11 -5.29 6.17
C VAL A 60 2.68 -6.39 7.14
N ASN A 61 3.39 -6.53 8.25
CA ASN A 61 3.08 -7.57 9.24
C ASN A 61 1.70 -7.37 9.86
N ILE A 62 1.36 -6.14 10.22
CA ILE A 62 0.04 -5.83 10.82
C ILE A 62 -1.07 -6.16 9.82
N THR A 63 -0.95 -5.72 8.57
CA THR A 63 -1.99 -5.96 7.57
C THR A 63 -2.15 -7.43 7.26
N LYS A 64 -1.07 -8.20 7.24
CA LYS A 64 -1.14 -9.65 7.04
C LYS A 64 -1.92 -10.35 8.16
N LEU A 65 -1.77 -9.87 9.40
CA LEU A 65 -2.51 -10.44 10.53
C LEU A 65 -4.01 -10.16 10.44
N LEU A 66 -4.39 -9.06 9.79
CA LEU A 66 -5.79 -8.64 9.66
C LEU A 66 -6.51 -9.29 8.47
N LEU A 67 -5.77 -9.90 7.56
CA LEU A 67 -6.30 -10.48 6.33
C LEU A 67 -6.25 -12.01 6.38
N GLU A 68 -7.13 -12.63 5.61
CA GLU A 68 -7.09 -14.08 5.43
C GLU A 68 -5.96 -14.45 4.47
N ASP A 69 -5.48 -15.71 4.54
CA ASP A 69 -4.37 -16.17 3.70
C ASP A 69 -4.65 -15.97 2.21
N ALA A 70 -5.87 -16.23 1.76
CA ALA A 70 -6.26 -16.02 0.36
C ALA A 70 -6.11 -14.55 -0.05
N GLU A 71 -6.46 -13.62 0.84
CA GLU A 71 -6.32 -12.20 0.59
C GLU A 71 -4.85 -11.77 0.52
N VAL A 72 -4.01 -12.35 1.38
CA VAL A 72 -2.56 -12.09 1.36
C VAL A 72 -1.96 -12.54 0.02
N VAL A 73 -2.37 -13.70 -0.48
CA VAL A 73 -1.90 -14.20 -1.78
C VAL A 73 -2.35 -13.27 -2.91
N GLU A 74 -3.61 -12.83 -2.89
CA GLU A 74 -4.13 -11.91 -3.91
C GLU A 74 -3.43 -10.56 -3.84
N ALA A 75 -3.11 -10.08 -2.65
CA ALA A 75 -2.35 -8.84 -2.49
C ALA A 75 -0.96 -8.96 -3.13
N GLY A 76 -0.29 -10.11 -2.97
CA GLY A 76 0.99 -10.36 -3.60
C GLY A 76 0.92 -10.31 -5.12
N LYS A 77 -0.15 -10.88 -5.69
CA LYS A 77 -0.38 -10.82 -7.14
C LYS A 77 -0.58 -9.38 -7.60
N ALA A 78 -1.34 -8.60 -6.83
CA ALA A 78 -1.58 -7.19 -7.14
C ALA A 78 -0.29 -6.37 -7.08
N VAL A 79 0.59 -6.65 -6.12
CA VAL A 79 1.91 -6.00 -6.03
C VAL A 79 2.71 -6.26 -7.30
N ASN A 80 2.78 -7.53 -7.71
CA ASN A 80 3.54 -7.90 -8.91
C ASN A 80 2.97 -7.23 -10.17
N LEU A 81 1.65 -7.19 -10.30
CA LEU A 81 1.01 -6.53 -11.44
C LEU A 81 1.27 -5.02 -11.44
N CYS A 82 1.20 -4.40 -10.27
CA CYS A 82 1.48 -2.98 -10.12
C CYS A 82 2.90 -2.65 -10.58
N LEU A 83 3.89 -3.40 -10.09
CA LEU A 83 5.29 -3.18 -10.45
C LEU A 83 5.57 -3.49 -11.92
N LYS A 84 4.99 -4.59 -12.42
CA LYS A 84 5.17 -5.01 -13.82
C LYS A 84 4.61 -3.99 -14.80
N THR A 85 3.54 -3.31 -14.44
CA THR A 85 2.90 -2.32 -15.31
C THR A 85 3.35 -0.89 -15.02
N ASN A 86 4.43 -0.73 -14.26
CA ASN A 86 4.99 0.57 -13.90
C ASN A 86 3.95 1.48 -13.25
N PHE A 87 3.23 0.93 -12.25
CA PHE A 87 2.19 1.61 -11.47
C PHE A 87 0.93 1.98 -12.27
N SER A 88 0.73 1.41 -13.46
CA SER A 88 -0.49 1.65 -14.23
C SER A 88 -1.70 0.90 -13.66
N ASN A 89 -1.49 -0.28 -13.10
CA ASN A 89 -2.55 -1.14 -12.58
C ASN A 89 -2.40 -1.38 -11.08
N CYS A 90 -2.28 -0.29 -10.32
CA CYS A 90 -2.18 -0.37 -8.87
C CYS A 90 -3.53 -0.06 -8.23
N PRO A 91 -3.96 -0.85 -7.23
CA PRO A 91 -5.14 -0.50 -6.43
C PRO A 91 -4.88 0.79 -5.66
N ALA A 92 -5.85 1.67 -5.63
CA ALA A 92 -5.71 2.94 -4.91
C ALA A 92 -6.96 3.32 -4.14
#